data_52ff8534902c93949a865e997bfd3fc0
#
_entry.id   52ff8534902c93949a865e997bfd3fc0
#
_cell.length_a   1.000
_cell.length_b   1.000
_cell.length_c   1.000
_cell.angle_alpha   90.00
_cell.angle_beta   90.00
_cell.angle_gamma   90.00
#
_symmetry.space_group_name_H-M   'P 1'
#
loop_
_entity.id
_entity.type
_entity.pdbx_description
1 polymer ?
#
loop_
_entity_poly.entity_id
_entity_poly.type
_entity_poly.pdbx_seq_one_letter_code
_entity_poly.pdbx_strand_id
1 'polypeptide(L)'
;MKRAFKWGSIIIVCGLIISGIAYLGHKQLFDPMSPIEESTANRDVLTRKSFNKIKVTASSADVIIKQGNHFTVSYYGNKNHAVHAQVKDGVLKITQTPVTHSKLAKFQLLNSSDEERCIVTVPQKASLTKIEGHVNNELLLNRILAKKINLESNNGDINVLNSEFDQGKIITTSGDITIRNSSLIQTKLASTSGDINLNKVSLTKGCSLLTSGDFNGQRLTIIGHYSVTNQSGDNSITKSTIDGAKLTTKSGDNNLKRKHRSGGSLERNTTEPNFIYLKNVSGDNIIK
;
A
#
# COMPACT_ATOMS: atom_id res chain seq x y z
N MET A 1 -34.48 -27.33 27.61
CA MET A 1 -33.09 -27.67 27.19
C MET A 1 -32.92 -27.95 25.69
N LYS A 2 -33.78 -28.72 24.99
CA LYS A 2 -33.59 -29.05 23.55
C LYS A 2 -33.66 -27.86 22.55
N ARG A 3 -34.35 -26.76 22.87
CA ARG A 3 -34.42 -25.57 21.97
C ARG A 3 -33.18 -24.68 22.06
N ALA A 4 -32.57 -24.50 23.23
CA ALA A 4 -31.34 -23.72 23.38
C ALA A 4 -30.13 -24.37 22.66
N PHE A 5 -30.07 -25.70 22.63
CA PHE A 5 -29.02 -26.45 21.94
C PHE A 5 -29.09 -26.29 20.40
N LYS A 6 -30.30 -26.21 19.84
CA LYS A 6 -30.49 -25.96 18.39
C LYS A 6 -30.01 -24.57 17.97
N TRP A 7 -30.27 -23.55 18.75
CA TRP A 7 -29.83 -22.18 18.47
C TRP A 7 -28.31 -22.03 18.61
N GLY A 8 -27.72 -22.68 19.62
CA GLY A 8 -26.26 -22.71 19.78
C GLY A 8 -25.54 -23.36 18.60
N SER A 9 -26.08 -24.48 18.10
CA SER A 9 -25.50 -25.15 16.93
C SER A 9 -25.58 -24.31 15.64
N ILE A 10 -26.66 -23.56 15.44
CA ILE A 10 -26.83 -22.67 14.28
C ILE A 10 -25.80 -21.53 14.33
N ILE A 11 -25.59 -20.92 15.52
CA ILE A 11 -24.61 -19.84 15.69
C ILE A 11 -23.18 -20.33 15.40
N ILE A 12 -22.84 -21.55 15.87
CA ILE A 12 -21.50 -22.15 15.60
C ILE A 12 -21.32 -22.39 14.10
N VAL A 13 -22.33 -22.95 13.43
CA VAL A 13 -22.25 -23.21 11.97
C VAL A 13 -22.15 -21.91 11.18
N CYS A 14 -22.93 -20.88 11.52
CA CYS A 14 -22.81 -19.56 10.90
C CYS A 14 -21.44 -18.92 11.15
N GLY A 15 -20.90 -19.03 12.36
CA GLY A 15 -19.55 -18.56 12.70
C GLY A 15 -18.46 -19.25 11.91
N LEU A 16 -18.56 -20.57 11.70
CA LEU A 16 -17.62 -21.35 10.87
C LEU A 16 -17.73 -21.00 9.38
N ILE A 17 -18.94 -20.73 8.89
CA ILE A 17 -19.13 -20.29 7.49
C ILE A 17 -18.53 -18.90 7.29
N ILE A 18 -18.77 -17.95 8.19
CA ILE A 18 -18.20 -16.60 8.11
C ILE A 18 -16.68 -16.64 8.21
N SER A 19 -16.10 -17.42 9.13
CA SER A 19 -14.66 -17.59 9.23
C SER A 19 -14.06 -18.33 8.03
N GLY A 20 -14.77 -19.28 7.44
CA GLY A 20 -14.38 -19.94 6.21
C GLY A 20 -14.37 -19.00 5.00
N ILE A 21 -15.38 -18.14 4.88
CA ILE A 21 -15.44 -17.10 3.82
C ILE A 21 -14.33 -16.07 4.03
N ALA A 22 -14.10 -15.61 5.27
CA ALA A 22 -13.00 -14.71 5.59
C ALA A 22 -11.63 -15.34 5.31
N TYR A 23 -11.44 -16.65 5.62
CA TYR A 23 -10.20 -17.35 5.35
C TYR A 23 -9.96 -17.55 3.84
N LEU A 24 -10.99 -17.85 3.06
CA LEU A 24 -10.91 -17.99 1.60
C LEU A 24 -10.69 -16.62 0.94
N GLY A 25 -11.37 -15.56 1.42
CA GLY A 25 -11.14 -14.20 0.98
C GLY A 25 -9.72 -13.72 1.30
N HIS A 26 -9.20 -14.07 2.48
CA HIS A 26 -7.82 -13.75 2.86
C HIS A 26 -6.77 -14.47 1.99
N LYS A 27 -7.07 -15.68 1.51
CA LYS A 27 -6.17 -16.41 0.61
C LYS A 27 -6.09 -15.79 -0.79
N GLN A 28 -7.19 -15.24 -1.29
CA GLN A 28 -7.21 -14.51 -2.57
C GLN A 28 -6.54 -13.14 -2.49
N LEU A 29 -6.59 -12.46 -1.33
CA LEU A 29 -5.91 -11.18 -1.08
C LEU A 29 -4.38 -11.31 -1.00
N PHE A 30 -3.83 -12.52 -0.77
CA PHE A 30 -2.40 -12.74 -0.58
C PHE A 30 -1.68 -13.41 -1.76
N ASP A 31 -2.35 -13.66 -2.88
CA ASP A 31 -1.70 -14.13 -4.11
C ASP A 31 -1.62 -13.00 -5.16
N PRO A 32 -0.56 -12.18 -5.14
CA PRO A 32 -0.38 -11.09 -6.09
C PRO A 32 0.02 -11.58 -7.48
N MET A 33 0.02 -12.90 -7.72
CA MET A 33 0.39 -13.54 -8.98
C MET A 33 -0.77 -14.20 -9.71
N SER A 34 -2.02 -14.02 -9.27
CA SER A 34 -3.13 -14.34 -10.16
C SER A 34 -2.96 -13.52 -11.43
N PRO A 35 -2.95 -14.12 -12.62
CA PRO A 35 -3.02 -13.35 -13.85
C PRO A 35 -4.20 -12.39 -13.70
N ILE A 36 -3.95 -11.09 -13.91
CA ILE A 36 -5.05 -10.12 -14.01
C ILE A 36 -5.87 -10.65 -15.19
N GLU A 37 -6.96 -11.36 -14.92
CA GLU A 37 -7.91 -11.76 -15.96
C GLU A 37 -8.30 -10.47 -16.66
N GLU A 38 -7.94 -10.35 -17.94
CA GLU A 38 -8.40 -9.25 -18.79
C GLU A 38 -9.92 -9.40 -18.87
N SER A 39 -10.61 -8.69 -17.97
CA SER A 39 -12.05 -8.53 -18.03
C SER A 39 -12.40 -8.11 -19.47
N THR A 40 -13.40 -8.73 -20.08
CA THR A 40 -13.96 -8.39 -21.40
C THR A 40 -14.63 -7.01 -21.42
N ALA A 41 -14.49 -6.22 -20.34
CA ALA A 41 -14.92 -4.82 -20.27
C ALA A 41 -14.27 -4.00 -21.39
N ASN A 42 -15.01 -3.04 -21.93
CA ASN A 42 -14.57 -2.15 -23.00
C ASN A 42 -13.20 -1.53 -22.68
N ARG A 43 -12.18 -1.99 -23.40
CA ARG A 43 -10.82 -1.49 -23.28
C ARG A 43 -10.60 -0.34 -24.24
N ASP A 44 -10.32 0.84 -23.74
CA ASP A 44 -9.91 2.00 -24.53
C ASP A 44 -8.40 2.25 -24.36
N VAL A 45 -7.65 2.21 -25.46
CA VAL A 45 -6.25 2.60 -25.47
C VAL A 45 -6.15 4.12 -25.61
N LEU A 46 -5.79 4.80 -24.54
CA LEU A 46 -5.77 6.26 -24.48
C LEU A 46 -4.53 6.87 -25.13
N THR A 47 -3.37 6.22 -24.99
CA THR A 47 -2.12 6.67 -25.63
C THR A 47 -1.05 5.56 -25.69
N ARG A 48 -0.12 5.68 -26.64
CA ARG A 48 1.08 4.85 -26.77
C ARG A 48 2.35 5.70 -26.84
N LYS A 49 2.26 7.01 -26.59
CA LYS A 49 3.41 7.91 -26.61
C LYS A 49 4.34 7.62 -25.43
N SER A 50 5.65 7.76 -25.65
CA SER A 50 6.66 7.62 -24.59
C SER A 50 6.63 8.78 -23.60
N PHE A 51 6.95 8.50 -22.34
CA PHE A 51 7.04 9.48 -21.26
C PHE A 51 8.11 9.05 -20.26
N ASN A 52 8.59 10.00 -19.46
CA ASN A 52 9.52 9.73 -18.35
C ASN A 52 9.01 10.29 -17.01
N LYS A 53 7.85 10.96 -17.03
CA LYS A 53 7.15 11.43 -15.83
C LYS A 53 5.68 11.01 -15.90
N ILE A 54 5.11 10.68 -14.77
CA ILE A 54 3.68 10.34 -14.62
C ILE A 54 3.07 11.29 -13.61
N LYS A 55 1.94 11.88 -13.97
CA LYS A 55 1.05 12.59 -13.05
C LYS A 55 -0.36 12.04 -13.21
N VAL A 56 -0.88 11.42 -12.15
CA VAL A 56 -2.21 10.82 -12.16
C VAL A 56 -3.08 11.43 -11.07
N THR A 57 -4.34 11.71 -11.41
CA THR A 57 -5.39 12.10 -10.48
C THR A 57 -6.64 11.30 -10.86
N ALA A 58 -7.04 10.38 -9.98
CA ALA A 58 -8.20 9.53 -10.18
C ALA A 58 -9.09 9.55 -8.94
N SER A 59 -10.41 9.62 -9.16
CA SER A 59 -11.40 9.70 -8.09
C SER A 59 -12.11 8.39 -7.81
N SER A 60 -12.28 7.52 -8.81
CA SER A 60 -12.98 6.23 -8.66
C SER A 60 -12.27 5.06 -9.34
N ALA A 61 -11.40 5.30 -10.32
CA ALA A 61 -10.68 4.23 -10.97
C ALA A 61 -9.46 3.81 -10.16
N ASP A 62 -9.22 2.49 -10.10
CA ASP A 62 -7.95 1.95 -9.67
C ASP A 62 -6.86 2.30 -10.69
N VAL A 63 -5.67 2.57 -10.19
CA VAL A 63 -4.54 2.93 -11.04
C VAL A 63 -3.46 1.89 -10.91
N ILE A 64 -3.12 1.24 -12.02
CA ILE A 64 -2.07 0.23 -12.08
C ILE A 64 -0.93 0.73 -12.95
N ILE A 65 0.24 0.94 -12.36
CA ILE A 65 1.47 1.27 -13.09
C ILE A 65 2.36 0.04 -13.09
N LYS A 66 2.55 -0.58 -14.25
CA LYS A 66 3.29 -1.84 -14.33
C LYS A 66 4.30 -1.87 -15.46
N GLN A 67 5.32 -2.71 -15.30
CA GLN A 67 6.25 -3.02 -16.35
C GLN A 67 5.58 -3.80 -17.49
N GLY A 68 6.02 -3.56 -18.72
CA GLY A 68 5.61 -4.31 -19.91
C GLY A 68 6.56 -4.06 -21.07
N ASN A 69 6.10 -4.33 -22.29
CA ASN A 69 6.96 -4.24 -23.48
C ASN A 69 6.98 -2.84 -24.13
N HIS A 70 5.89 -2.09 -23.98
CA HIS A 70 5.69 -0.80 -24.64
C HIS A 70 5.04 0.20 -23.68
N PHE A 71 5.21 1.49 -23.96
CA PHE A 71 4.40 2.51 -23.34
C PHE A 71 2.96 2.37 -23.79
N THR A 72 2.04 2.20 -22.87
CA THR A 72 0.61 2.13 -23.15
C THR A 72 -0.16 2.64 -21.95
N VAL A 73 -1.20 3.41 -22.18
CA VAL A 73 -2.22 3.73 -21.19
C VAL A 73 -3.54 3.20 -21.67
N SER A 74 -4.17 2.34 -20.90
CA SER A 74 -5.48 1.74 -21.22
C SER A 74 -6.44 2.02 -20.07
N TYR A 75 -7.69 2.26 -20.40
CA TYR A 75 -8.78 2.37 -19.45
C TYR A 75 -9.78 1.26 -19.69
N TYR A 76 -10.24 0.69 -18.61
CA TYR A 76 -11.31 -0.31 -18.55
C TYR A 76 -12.39 0.25 -17.64
N GLY A 77 -13.60 0.38 -18.12
CA GLY A 77 -14.69 0.90 -17.30
C GLY A 77 -15.76 1.62 -18.12
N ASN A 78 -16.59 2.38 -17.43
CA ASN A 78 -17.73 3.06 -18.02
C ASN A 78 -17.30 4.29 -18.82
N LYS A 79 -17.78 4.41 -20.07
CA LYS A 79 -17.48 5.57 -20.94
C LYS A 79 -17.97 6.91 -20.38
N ASN A 80 -18.92 6.90 -19.47
CA ASN A 80 -19.43 8.11 -18.81
C ASN A 80 -18.48 8.62 -17.70
N HIS A 81 -17.52 7.81 -17.27
CA HIS A 81 -16.51 8.15 -16.26
C HIS A 81 -15.16 8.38 -16.93
N ALA A 82 -15.12 9.27 -17.89
CA ALA A 82 -13.98 9.42 -18.78
C ALA A 82 -12.64 9.64 -18.03
N VAL A 83 -11.72 8.72 -18.24
CA VAL A 83 -10.31 8.92 -17.92
C VAL A 83 -9.63 9.52 -19.15
N HIS A 84 -9.00 10.67 -18.97
CA HIS A 84 -8.26 11.34 -20.02
C HIS A 84 -6.77 11.16 -19.80
N ALA A 85 -6.04 10.75 -20.84
CA ALA A 85 -4.61 10.62 -20.81
C ALA A 85 -3.97 11.44 -21.93
N GLN A 86 -3.04 12.33 -21.55
CA GLN A 86 -2.29 13.16 -22.49
C GLN A 86 -0.79 13.10 -22.18
N VAL A 87 0.02 12.96 -23.22
CA VAL A 87 1.47 13.08 -23.09
C VAL A 87 1.93 14.38 -23.75
N LYS A 88 2.54 15.26 -22.93
CA LYS A 88 3.15 16.51 -23.36
C LYS A 88 4.50 16.68 -22.66
N ASP A 89 5.54 17.05 -23.39
CA ASP A 89 6.90 17.33 -22.89
C ASP A 89 7.46 16.20 -22.01
N GLY A 90 7.22 14.95 -22.40
CA GLY A 90 7.63 13.75 -21.66
C GLY A 90 6.84 13.47 -20.39
N VAL A 91 5.78 14.24 -20.12
CA VAL A 91 4.88 14.04 -18.96
C VAL A 91 3.59 13.38 -19.41
N LEU A 92 3.31 12.19 -18.90
CA LEU A 92 1.98 11.58 -18.98
C LEU A 92 1.10 12.20 -17.88
N LYS A 93 0.05 12.89 -18.29
CA LYS A 93 -1.00 13.38 -17.39
C LYS A 93 -2.24 12.52 -17.55
N ILE A 94 -2.70 11.93 -16.46
CA ILE A 94 -3.95 11.16 -16.37
C ILE A 94 -4.89 11.91 -15.43
N THR A 95 -6.12 12.16 -15.87
CA THR A 95 -7.17 12.78 -15.05
C THR A 95 -8.46 12.06 -15.27
N GLN A 96 -9.13 11.73 -14.17
CA GLN A 96 -10.49 11.22 -14.19
C GLN A 96 -11.45 12.35 -13.76
N THR A 97 -12.50 12.55 -14.55
CA THR A 97 -13.56 13.51 -14.21
C THR A 97 -14.35 12.98 -13.01
N PRO A 98 -14.59 13.77 -11.96
CA PRO A 98 -15.44 13.35 -10.86
C PRO A 98 -16.83 12.99 -11.36
N VAL A 99 -17.36 11.86 -10.84
CA VAL A 99 -18.75 11.47 -11.14
C VAL A 99 -19.68 12.40 -10.37
N THR A 100 -20.38 13.26 -11.06
CA THR A 100 -21.51 13.99 -10.49
C THR A 100 -22.71 13.05 -10.43
N HIS A 101 -23.02 12.54 -9.25
CA HIS A 101 -24.25 11.78 -9.02
C HIS A 101 -25.46 12.69 -9.25
N SER A 102 -26.05 12.64 -10.43
CA SER A 102 -27.39 13.22 -10.63
C SER A 102 -28.39 12.41 -9.80
N LYS A 103 -29.25 13.11 -9.06
CA LYS A 103 -30.24 12.51 -8.13
C LYS A 103 -31.22 11.50 -8.78
N LEU A 104 -31.15 11.30 -10.08
CA LEU A 104 -32.00 10.38 -10.85
C LEU A 104 -31.42 8.97 -11.06
N ALA A 105 -30.16 8.73 -10.69
CA ALA A 105 -29.48 7.44 -10.90
C ALA A 105 -29.75 6.38 -9.82
N LYS A 106 -30.74 6.56 -8.93
CA LYS A 106 -31.06 5.61 -7.85
C LYS A 106 -31.65 4.27 -8.30
N PHE A 107 -31.93 4.07 -9.58
CA PHE A 107 -32.57 2.84 -10.07
C PHE A 107 -31.69 1.91 -10.93
N GLN A 108 -30.42 2.23 -11.14
CA GLN A 108 -29.47 1.36 -11.88
C GLN A 108 -28.55 0.53 -10.99
N LEU A 109 -28.95 0.27 -9.76
CA LEU A 109 -28.11 -0.34 -8.70
C LEU A 109 -28.02 -1.87 -8.78
N LEU A 110 -28.41 -2.50 -9.88
CA LEU A 110 -28.45 -3.96 -9.93
C LEU A 110 -27.58 -4.65 -10.99
N ASN A 111 -26.85 -3.92 -11.83
CA ASN A 111 -25.95 -4.57 -12.81
C ASN A 111 -24.78 -3.64 -13.14
N SER A 112 -23.65 -3.90 -12.54
CA SER A 112 -22.27 -3.88 -13.03
C SER A 112 -21.32 -3.41 -11.92
N SER A 113 -20.71 -4.36 -11.27
CA SER A 113 -19.41 -4.18 -10.60
C SER A 113 -18.28 -4.15 -11.65
N ASP A 114 -18.40 -3.34 -12.70
CA ASP A 114 -17.27 -3.11 -13.59
C ASP A 114 -16.29 -2.22 -12.84
N GLU A 115 -15.31 -2.85 -12.19
CA GLU A 115 -14.19 -2.17 -11.53
C GLU A 115 -13.47 -1.31 -12.56
N GLU A 116 -13.53 -0.01 -12.38
CA GLU A 116 -12.86 0.94 -13.26
C GLU A 116 -11.36 0.88 -13.03
N ARG A 117 -10.60 0.63 -14.09
CA ARG A 117 -9.14 0.49 -13.98
C ARG A 117 -8.42 1.30 -15.06
N CYS A 118 -7.42 2.08 -14.64
CA CYS A 118 -6.48 2.74 -15.53
C CYS A 118 -5.13 2.04 -15.46
N ILE A 119 -4.72 1.39 -16.54
CA ILE A 119 -3.46 0.64 -16.59
C ILE A 119 -2.42 1.42 -17.40
N VAL A 120 -1.33 1.77 -16.74
CA VAL A 120 -0.15 2.40 -17.33
C VAL A 120 0.95 1.35 -17.46
N THR A 121 1.35 1.04 -18.69
CA THR A 121 2.45 0.12 -18.96
C THR A 121 3.70 0.89 -19.34
N VAL A 122 4.83 0.52 -18.73
CA VAL A 122 6.13 1.15 -18.91
C VAL A 122 7.14 0.08 -19.35
N PRO A 123 7.94 0.29 -20.41
CA PRO A 123 8.96 -0.69 -20.84
C PRO A 123 10.00 -0.95 -19.74
N GLN A 124 10.53 -2.17 -19.71
CA GLN A 124 11.52 -2.59 -18.72
C GLN A 124 12.76 -1.70 -18.63
N LYS A 125 13.20 -1.16 -19.77
CA LYS A 125 14.38 -0.29 -19.84
C LYS A 125 14.10 1.18 -19.55
N ALA A 126 12.84 1.55 -19.32
CA ALA A 126 12.47 2.93 -19.03
C ALA A 126 12.68 3.23 -17.55
N SER A 127 13.47 4.25 -17.26
CA SER A 127 13.60 4.83 -15.94
C SER A 127 12.73 6.08 -15.84
N LEU A 128 11.79 6.06 -14.91
CA LEU A 128 10.94 7.22 -14.65
C LEU A 128 11.67 8.23 -13.76
N THR A 129 11.68 9.49 -14.17
CA THR A 129 12.27 10.54 -13.35
C THR A 129 11.36 10.95 -12.19
N LYS A 130 10.04 10.85 -12.38
CA LYS A 130 9.06 11.19 -11.35
C LYS A 130 7.73 10.50 -11.57
N ILE A 131 7.12 10.06 -10.46
CA ILE A 131 5.72 9.61 -10.42
C ILE A 131 5.00 10.44 -9.36
N GLU A 132 3.92 11.10 -9.75
CA GLU A 132 2.98 11.79 -8.87
C GLU A 132 1.62 11.13 -9.02
N GLY A 133 1.05 10.63 -7.93
CA GLY A 133 -0.27 10.00 -7.88
C GLY A 133 -1.10 10.59 -6.76
N HIS A 134 -2.31 11.05 -7.08
CA HIS A 134 -3.36 11.34 -6.12
C HIS A 134 -4.59 10.55 -6.53
N VAL A 135 -4.87 9.50 -5.77
CA VAL A 135 -5.90 8.49 -6.11
C VAL A 135 -6.78 8.26 -4.90
N ASN A 136 -8.08 8.10 -5.07
CA ASN A 136 -8.97 7.80 -3.96
C ASN A 136 -9.19 6.30 -3.76
N ASN A 137 -8.98 5.51 -4.82
CA ASN A 137 -9.05 4.05 -4.82
C ASN A 137 -7.64 3.43 -4.79
N GLU A 138 -7.51 2.19 -5.21
CA GLU A 138 -6.24 1.48 -5.19
C GLU A 138 -5.21 2.06 -6.16
N LEU A 139 -3.96 2.15 -5.70
CA LEU A 139 -2.79 2.48 -6.51
C LEU A 139 -1.77 1.35 -6.44
N LEU A 140 -1.59 0.63 -7.53
CA LEU A 140 -0.62 -0.46 -7.64
C LEU A 140 0.57 -0.08 -8.52
N LEU A 141 1.79 -0.18 -7.98
CA LEU A 141 3.04 -0.10 -8.74
C LEU A 141 3.72 -1.46 -8.75
N ASN A 142 4.04 -1.99 -9.93
CA ASN A 142 4.70 -3.29 -10.05
C ASN A 142 5.87 -3.27 -11.04
N ARG A 143 7.07 -3.62 -10.57
CA ARG A 143 8.33 -3.60 -11.32
C ARG A 143 8.64 -2.23 -11.91
N ILE A 144 8.58 -1.19 -11.09
CA ILE A 144 8.81 0.19 -11.48
C ILE A 144 10.11 0.70 -10.86
N LEU A 145 10.91 1.34 -11.70
CA LEU A 145 12.10 2.09 -11.32
C LEU A 145 11.82 3.58 -11.46
N ALA A 146 11.94 4.35 -10.39
CA ALA A 146 11.75 5.80 -10.44
C ALA A 146 12.68 6.55 -9.49
N LYS A 147 13.22 7.69 -9.97
CA LYS A 147 14.06 8.55 -9.14
C LYS A 147 13.28 9.21 -8.02
N LYS A 148 12.05 9.67 -8.31
CA LYS A 148 11.23 10.35 -7.32
C LYS A 148 9.78 9.89 -7.38
N ILE A 149 9.22 9.62 -6.20
CA ILE A 149 7.80 9.31 -6.07
C ILE A 149 7.10 10.30 -5.14
N ASN A 150 5.84 10.58 -5.43
CA ASN A 150 4.94 11.33 -4.57
C ASN A 150 3.54 10.72 -4.74
N LEU A 151 3.22 9.75 -3.89
CA LEU A 151 1.97 8.97 -3.97
C LEU A 151 1.09 9.34 -2.78
N GLU A 152 -0.14 9.69 -3.06
CA GLU A 152 -1.12 10.05 -2.05
C GLU A 152 -2.44 9.36 -2.35
N SER A 153 -3.04 8.74 -1.33
CA SER A 153 -4.39 8.21 -1.38
C SER A 153 -5.21 8.73 -0.20
N ASN A 154 -6.50 8.94 -0.41
CA ASN A 154 -7.38 9.30 0.70
C ASN A 154 -7.96 8.05 1.36
N ASN A 155 -8.53 7.13 0.59
CA ASN A 155 -9.24 5.96 1.11
C ASN A 155 -8.70 4.63 0.59
N GLY A 156 -8.02 4.62 -0.55
CA GLY A 156 -7.54 3.39 -1.18
C GLY A 156 -6.15 2.99 -0.73
N ASP A 157 -5.85 1.74 -0.94
CA ASP A 157 -4.56 1.15 -0.63
C ASP A 157 -3.48 1.55 -1.63
N ILE A 158 -2.25 1.63 -1.15
CA ILE A 158 -1.08 1.83 -2.01
C ILE A 158 -0.22 0.57 -1.95
N ASN A 159 -0.18 -0.15 -3.06
CA ASN A 159 0.57 -1.38 -3.23
C ASN A 159 1.82 -1.17 -4.09
N VAL A 160 3.00 -1.50 -3.55
CA VAL A 160 4.28 -1.39 -4.25
C VAL A 160 4.98 -2.74 -4.26
N LEU A 161 5.19 -3.28 -5.46
CA LEU A 161 5.76 -4.60 -5.65
C LEU A 161 7.00 -4.54 -6.56
N ASN A 162 8.08 -5.23 -6.16
CA ASN A 162 9.28 -5.43 -7.01
C ASN A 162 9.82 -4.12 -7.60
N SER A 163 9.81 -3.02 -6.85
CA SER A 163 10.07 -1.67 -7.33
C SER A 163 11.20 -0.99 -6.57
N GLU A 164 11.84 0.01 -7.19
CA GLU A 164 12.95 0.74 -6.59
C GLU A 164 12.74 2.24 -6.74
N PHE A 165 12.90 2.97 -5.62
CA PHE A 165 12.73 4.42 -5.58
C PHE A 165 13.88 5.08 -4.84
N ASP A 166 14.46 6.15 -5.44
CA ASP A 166 15.58 6.86 -4.84
C ASP A 166 15.15 7.85 -3.77
N GLN A 167 13.96 8.46 -3.90
CA GLN A 167 13.46 9.41 -2.91
C GLN A 167 11.96 9.66 -3.06
N GLY A 168 11.32 10.09 -1.97
CA GLY A 168 9.95 10.59 -2.07
C GLY A 168 9.06 10.33 -0.87
N LYS A 169 7.76 10.25 -1.14
CA LYS A 169 6.75 9.96 -0.11
C LYS A 169 5.63 9.08 -0.66
N ILE A 170 5.11 8.24 0.22
CA ILE A 170 3.91 7.44 0.03
C ILE A 170 3.01 7.73 1.24
N ILE A 171 1.84 8.27 1.00
CA ILE A 171 0.95 8.75 2.07
C ILE A 171 -0.48 8.24 1.81
N THR A 172 -1.11 7.71 2.84
CA THR A 172 -2.55 7.42 2.82
C THR A 172 -3.25 8.00 4.03
N THR A 173 -4.54 8.26 3.91
CA THR A 173 -5.35 8.70 5.06
C THR A 173 -6.02 7.51 5.73
N SER A 174 -6.67 6.63 4.99
CA SER A 174 -7.46 5.52 5.54
C SER A 174 -7.13 4.14 4.96
N GLY A 175 -6.38 4.07 3.85
CA GLY A 175 -5.96 2.79 3.26
C GLY A 175 -4.63 2.30 3.82
N ASP A 176 -4.27 1.10 3.46
CA ASP A 176 -3.00 0.49 3.84
C ASP A 176 -1.88 0.82 2.85
N ILE A 177 -0.64 0.83 3.35
CA ILE A 177 0.55 0.86 2.52
C ILE A 177 1.20 -0.52 2.58
N THR A 178 1.15 -1.26 1.47
CA THR A 178 1.80 -2.57 1.36
C THR A 178 2.96 -2.51 0.37
N ILE A 179 4.18 -2.84 0.85
CA ILE A 179 5.38 -2.82 0.02
C ILE A 179 6.08 -4.18 0.11
N ARG A 180 6.38 -4.78 -1.05
CA ARG A 180 7.02 -6.10 -1.12
C ARG A 180 8.15 -6.14 -2.14
N ASN A 181 9.25 -6.87 -1.79
CA ASN A 181 10.40 -7.11 -2.66
C ASN A 181 10.94 -5.82 -3.29
N SER A 182 11.04 -4.74 -2.53
CA SER A 182 11.32 -3.39 -3.06
C SER A 182 12.45 -2.70 -2.30
N SER A 183 13.02 -1.67 -2.93
CA SER A 183 14.04 -0.81 -2.32
C SER A 183 13.57 0.64 -2.26
N LEU A 184 13.61 1.22 -1.07
CA LEU A 184 13.22 2.59 -0.81
C LEU A 184 14.41 3.37 -0.22
N ILE A 185 14.86 4.39 -0.94
CA ILE A 185 15.91 5.28 -0.48
C ILE A 185 15.26 6.63 -0.14
N GLN A 186 15.63 7.24 0.99
CA GLN A 186 15.13 8.56 1.42
C GLN A 186 13.63 8.74 1.23
N THR A 187 12.86 7.72 1.59
CA THR A 187 11.41 7.71 1.37
C THR A 187 10.68 7.81 2.71
N LYS A 188 9.67 8.70 2.75
CA LYS A 188 8.72 8.82 3.84
C LYS A 188 7.48 7.98 3.54
N LEU A 189 7.10 7.12 4.46
CA LEU A 189 5.81 6.43 4.48
C LEU A 189 4.93 7.10 5.54
N ALA A 190 3.64 7.30 5.26
CA ALA A 190 2.74 7.83 6.28
C ALA A 190 1.33 7.30 6.10
N SER A 191 0.70 6.88 7.21
CA SER A 191 -0.72 6.55 7.27
C SER A 191 -1.38 7.22 8.47
N THR A 192 -2.62 7.68 8.27
CA THR A 192 -3.40 8.23 9.39
C THR A 192 -4.17 7.12 10.10
N SER A 193 -4.84 6.23 9.37
CA SER A 193 -5.71 5.18 9.96
C SER A 193 -5.47 3.77 9.44
N GLY A 194 -4.62 3.57 8.43
CA GLY A 194 -4.29 2.25 7.89
C GLY A 194 -2.92 1.77 8.32
N ASP A 195 -2.64 0.53 8.03
CA ASP A 195 -1.39 -0.14 8.38
C ASP A 195 -0.28 0.12 7.37
N ILE A 196 0.97 -0.01 7.82
CA ILE A 196 2.14 -0.06 6.94
C ILE A 196 2.75 -1.45 7.01
N ASN A 197 2.61 -2.21 5.91
CA ASN A 197 3.02 -3.60 5.80
C ASN A 197 4.21 -3.75 4.83
N LEU A 198 5.38 -4.10 5.35
CA LEU A 198 6.61 -4.22 4.59
C LEU A 198 7.14 -5.67 4.62
N ASN A 199 7.40 -6.27 3.45
CA ASN A 199 7.96 -7.62 3.38
C ASN A 199 9.08 -7.71 2.34
N LYS A 200 10.28 -8.13 2.76
CA LYS A 200 11.49 -8.15 1.93
C LYS A 200 11.80 -6.78 1.34
N VAL A 201 11.88 -5.77 2.18
CA VAL A 201 12.12 -4.38 1.76
C VAL A 201 13.46 -3.90 2.29
N SER A 202 14.24 -3.25 1.42
CA SER A 202 15.41 -2.47 1.81
C SER A 202 15.00 -1.02 2.06
N LEU A 203 15.30 -0.53 3.26
CA LEU A 203 15.01 0.83 3.69
C LEU A 203 16.31 1.59 3.93
N THR A 204 16.60 2.59 3.10
CA THR A 204 17.80 3.41 3.20
C THR A 204 17.43 4.84 3.58
N LYS A 205 17.76 5.27 4.81
CA LYS A 205 17.55 6.65 5.29
C LYS A 205 16.14 7.16 5.01
N GLY A 206 15.20 6.87 5.87
CA GLY A 206 13.81 7.28 5.69
C GLY A 206 13.03 7.24 6.99
N CYS A 207 11.72 7.36 6.89
CA CYS A 207 10.86 7.23 8.06
C CYS A 207 9.47 6.72 7.73
N SER A 208 8.83 6.12 8.73
CA SER A 208 7.40 5.79 8.74
C SER A 208 6.69 6.57 9.85
N LEU A 209 5.55 7.15 9.53
CA LEU A 209 4.71 7.89 10.46
C LEU A 209 3.30 7.32 10.44
N LEU A 210 2.80 6.89 11.60
CA LEU A 210 1.44 6.41 11.77
C LEU A 210 0.76 7.21 12.88
N THR A 211 -0.52 7.50 12.67
CA THR A 211 -1.36 8.07 13.72
C THR A 211 -2.15 6.95 14.40
N SER A 212 -2.77 6.08 13.61
CA SER A 212 -3.53 4.92 14.05
C SER A 212 -3.30 3.80 13.06
N GLY A 213 -3.05 2.60 13.51
CA GLY A 213 -2.69 1.45 12.69
C GLY A 213 -1.33 0.89 13.06
N ASP A 214 -1.00 -0.25 12.50
CA ASP A 214 0.21 -0.99 12.86
C ASP A 214 1.32 -0.83 11.82
N PHE A 215 2.56 -0.84 12.30
CA PHE A 215 3.74 -0.99 11.45
C PHE A 215 4.24 -2.43 11.50
N ASN A 216 4.14 -3.13 10.39
CA ASN A 216 4.53 -4.52 10.28
C ASN A 216 5.69 -4.67 9.29
N GLY A 217 6.87 -4.97 9.78
CA GLY A 217 8.09 -5.23 9.01
C GLY A 217 8.52 -6.68 9.06
N GLN A 218 8.66 -7.33 7.91
CA GLN A 218 9.19 -8.68 7.83
C GLN A 218 10.32 -8.75 6.80
N ARG A 219 11.46 -9.36 7.19
CA ARG A 219 12.65 -9.47 6.34
C ARG A 219 13.12 -8.12 5.80
N LEU A 220 13.17 -7.13 6.69
CA LEU A 220 13.71 -5.81 6.37
C LEU A 220 15.23 -5.82 6.38
N THR A 221 15.82 -5.02 5.50
CA THR A 221 17.22 -4.61 5.54
C THR A 221 17.28 -3.11 5.79
N ILE A 222 17.83 -2.70 6.92
CA ILE A 222 17.98 -1.28 7.26
C ILE A 222 19.39 -0.83 6.88
N ILE A 223 19.48 0.24 6.11
CA ILE A 223 20.75 0.85 5.69
C ILE A 223 20.75 2.32 6.12
N GLY A 224 21.72 2.67 6.97
CA GLY A 224 21.72 3.96 7.66
C GLY A 224 20.66 4.03 8.75
N HIS A 225 20.10 5.21 8.98
CA HIS A 225 19.12 5.43 10.04
C HIS A 225 17.69 5.42 9.48
N TYR A 226 16.83 4.64 10.10
CA TYR A 226 15.40 4.63 9.81
C TYR A 226 14.58 4.79 11.07
N SER A 227 13.52 5.58 11.03
CA SER A 227 12.63 5.79 12.18
C SER A 227 11.20 5.41 11.87
N VAL A 228 10.55 4.76 12.84
CA VAL A 228 9.11 4.52 12.84
C VAL A 228 8.52 5.26 14.03
N THR A 229 7.58 6.15 13.78
CA THR A 229 6.84 6.86 14.83
C THR A 229 5.36 6.53 14.69
N ASN A 230 4.80 5.97 15.75
CA ASN A 230 3.39 5.61 15.83
C ASN A 230 2.76 6.32 17.04
N GLN A 231 1.54 6.82 16.90
CA GLN A 231 0.81 7.39 18.03
C GLN A 231 -0.03 6.32 18.73
N SER A 232 -0.73 5.47 17.95
CA SER A 232 -1.59 4.41 18.48
C SER A 232 -1.54 3.20 17.55
N GLY A 233 -1.23 2.04 18.08
CA GLY A 233 -1.01 0.78 17.38
C GLY A 233 0.41 0.24 17.61
N ASP A 234 0.69 -0.94 17.12
CA ASP A 234 1.93 -1.64 17.40
C ASP A 234 2.97 -1.47 16.29
N ASN A 235 4.25 -1.54 16.68
CA ASN A 235 5.36 -1.61 15.75
C ASN A 235 6.02 -3.00 15.87
N SER A 236 5.90 -3.83 14.86
CA SER A 236 6.43 -5.20 14.85
C SER A 236 7.42 -5.42 13.72
N ILE A 237 8.63 -5.87 14.06
CA ILE A 237 9.66 -6.22 13.07
C ILE A 237 10.16 -7.63 13.34
N THR A 238 10.14 -8.48 12.31
CA THR A 238 10.50 -9.89 12.41
C THR A 238 11.46 -10.32 11.29
N LYS A 239 12.34 -11.28 11.58
CA LYS A 239 13.24 -11.91 10.60
C LYS A 239 14.07 -10.89 9.80
N SER A 240 14.48 -9.79 10.42
CA SER A 240 15.09 -8.64 9.75
C SER A 240 16.56 -8.47 10.16
N THR A 241 17.38 -7.91 9.26
CA THR A 241 18.77 -7.57 9.51
C THR A 241 18.86 -6.15 10.04
N ILE A 242 19.13 -6.02 11.35
CA ILE A 242 19.20 -4.75 12.08
C ILE A 242 20.39 -4.82 13.01
N ASP A 243 21.35 -3.90 12.85
CA ASP A 243 22.57 -3.88 13.64
C ASP A 243 22.34 -3.21 14.99
N GLY A 244 21.73 -2.03 14.98
CA GLY A 244 21.37 -1.26 16.17
C GLY A 244 19.89 -0.92 16.23
N ALA A 245 19.33 -0.81 17.45
CA ALA A 245 17.93 -0.48 17.64
C ALA A 245 17.68 0.29 18.94
N LYS A 246 16.71 1.22 18.88
CA LYS A 246 16.13 1.87 20.05
C LYS A 246 14.61 1.78 19.96
N LEU A 247 13.99 1.27 21.02
CA LEU A 247 12.56 1.15 21.18
C LEU A 247 12.11 2.06 22.31
N THR A 248 11.10 2.87 22.10
CA THR A 248 10.51 3.72 23.14
C THR A 248 8.99 3.70 23.06
N THR A 249 8.32 3.52 24.20
CA THR A 249 6.87 3.71 24.32
C THR A 249 6.53 4.44 25.61
N LYS A 250 5.45 5.21 25.60
CA LYS A 250 4.92 5.81 26.84
C LYS A 250 3.98 4.84 27.55
N SER A 251 3.12 4.14 26.78
CA SER A 251 2.18 3.16 27.29
C SER A 251 2.21 1.93 26.39
N GLY A 252 2.66 0.80 26.90
CA GLY A 252 2.89 -0.47 26.20
C GLY A 252 4.24 -1.06 26.53
N ASP A 253 4.64 -2.08 25.79
CA ASP A 253 5.85 -2.86 26.03
C ASP A 253 6.89 -2.68 24.93
N ASN A 254 8.16 -2.71 25.31
CA ASN A 254 9.28 -2.80 24.40
C ASN A 254 9.88 -4.20 24.48
N ASN A 255 9.86 -4.93 23.38
CA ASN A 255 10.40 -6.28 23.23
C ASN A 255 11.52 -6.27 22.18
N LEU A 256 12.78 -6.37 22.60
CA LEU A 256 13.95 -6.38 21.74
C LEU A 256 14.67 -7.72 21.86
N LYS A 257 14.38 -8.65 20.94
CA LYS A 257 14.84 -10.03 20.98
C LYS A 257 14.45 -10.71 22.31
N ARG A 258 15.42 -10.95 23.21
CA ARG A 258 15.18 -11.61 24.52
C ARG A 258 14.98 -10.62 25.67
N LYS A 259 15.06 -9.30 25.40
CA LYS A 259 14.90 -8.26 26.42
C LYS A 259 13.49 -7.69 26.36
N HIS A 260 12.89 -7.47 27.52
CA HIS A 260 11.56 -6.88 27.67
C HIS A 260 11.61 -5.72 28.67
N ARG A 261 10.81 -4.68 28.41
CA ARG A 261 10.61 -3.55 29.31
C ARG A 261 9.25 -2.91 29.08
N SER A 262 8.45 -2.82 30.12
CA SER A 262 7.21 -2.04 30.11
C SER A 262 7.51 -0.55 30.22
N GLY A 263 7.02 0.23 29.27
CA GLY A 263 7.26 1.66 29.17
C GLY A 263 8.72 2.05 28.95
N GLY A 264 8.96 3.33 28.76
CA GLY A 264 10.32 3.90 28.69
C GLY A 264 11.09 3.45 27.44
N SER A 265 12.39 3.16 27.61
CA SER A 265 13.30 2.89 26.49
C SER A 265 14.06 1.57 26.65
N LEU A 266 14.24 0.85 25.56
CA LEU A 266 15.08 -0.33 25.44
C LEU A 266 16.00 -0.18 24.22
N GLU A 267 17.32 -0.36 24.43
CA GLU A 267 18.32 -0.05 23.42
C GLU A 267 19.30 -1.19 23.22
N ARG A 268 19.87 -1.29 22.01
CA ARG A 268 20.95 -2.20 21.65
C ARG A 268 21.79 -1.59 20.54
N ASN A 269 23.12 -1.58 20.71
CA ASN A 269 24.09 -1.19 19.68
C ASN A 269 23.72 0.16 19.02
N THR A 270 23.54 1.20 19.83
CA THR A 270 23.04 2.51 19.36
C THR A 270 24.05 3.29 18.52
N THR A 271 25.30 2.86 18.48
CA THR A 271 26.39 3.46 17.68
C THR A 271 26.56 2.83 16.30
N GLU A 272 25.80 1.78 16.00
CA GLU A 272 25.91 1.10 14.71
C GLU A 272 25.39 1.98 13.56
N PRO A 273 26.01 1.89 12.37
CA PRO A 273 25.63 2.71 11.23
C PRO A 273 24.24 2.36 10.69
N ASN A 274 23.82 1.10 10.83
CA ASN A 274 22.50 0.63 10.39
C ASN A 274 21.60 0.51 11.62
N PHE A 275 20.77 1.50 11.81
CA PHE A 275 20.05 1.71 13.07
C PHE A 275 18.56 1.96 12.83
N ILE A 276 17.70 1.33 13.63
CA ILE A 276 16.27 1.62 13.63
C ILE A 276 15.78 2.19 14.95
N TYR A 277 14.95 3.21 14.88
CA TYR A 277 14.27 3.78 16.02
C TYR A 277 12.76 3.53 15.92
N LEU A 278 12.21 2.70 16.82
CA LEU A 278 10.78 2.52 16.98
C LEU A 278 10.28 3.38 18.13
N LYS A 279 9.44 4.34 17.83
CA LYS A 279 8.83 5.23 18.81
C LYS A 279 7.32 5.05 18.80
N ASN A 280 6.75 4.76 19.96
CA ASN A 280 5.32 4.65 20.15
C ASN A 280 4.84 5.61 21.27
N VAL A 281 3.59 6.06 21.20
CA VAL A 281 2.95 6.75 22.31
C VAL A 281 2.08 5.75 23.07
N SER A 282 1.23 5.00 22.37
CA SER A 282 0.38 3.94 22.93
C SER A 282 0.44 2.71 22.04
N GLY A 283 0.94 1.60 22.58
CA GLY A 283 1.15 0.34 21.90
C GLY A 283 2.57 -0.20 22.07
N ASP A 284 2.81 -1.38 21.53
CA ASP A 284 4.03 -2.13 21.72
C ASP A 284 5.06 -1.88 20.62
N ASN A 285 6.34 -2.02 20.97
CA ASN A 285 7.42 -2.10 20.00
C ASN A 285 8.09 -3.47 20.11
N ILE A 286 8.12 -4.23 19.02
CA ILE A 286 8.58 -5.61 19.00
C ILE A 286 9.63 -5.79 17.89
N ILE A 287 10.83 -6.28 18.23
CA ILE A 287 11.85 -6.77 17.29
C ILE A 287 12.24 -8.21 17.67
N LYS A 288 11.93 -9.17 16.77
CA LYS A 288 12.21 -10.62 16.93
C LYS A 288 13.20 -11.12 15.92
#